data_8b095973a8d37e4fdd5d995f1a48b4c2
#
_entry.id   8b095973a8d37e4fdd5d995f1a48b4c2
#
_cell.length_a   1.000
_cell.length_b   1.000
_cell.length_c   1.000
_cell.angle_alpha   90.00
_cell.angle_beta   90.00
_cell.angle_gamma   90.00
#
_symmetry.space_group_name_H-M   'P 1'
#
loop_
_entity.id
_entity.type
_entity.pdbx_description
1 polymer ?
#
loop_
_entity_poly.entity_id
_entity_poly.type
_entity_poly.pdbx_seq_one_letter_code
_entity_poly.pdbx_strand_id
1 'polypeptide(L)'
;MRSTQSRRQFLTMLSLAGVARLVAAPAARAGEGPLETTTVRLGYIPAACDAPVHAAADLLHGEGFTDVRFITAAPGRARIDALGRGEFDFTMSFAVTQISALDADIPITIVAGLHAGCFELFAGAGVRGITDLKGKRVGLALSPPALLALMAASVGLDHKDIDWVADPKLRPLDLFADGKIDAFLGFPPEPQELRARHAGRVIVNTALDHPWSQYFCCMLVGNREFVRKNPVATKHVVRTILKATDLCDSEPERVASVIVDRGFADRSDPLLQILKDNPYKWREYNAEDTVRFYALRLQEVGLIKSTPQKIIADGTDWRFLNELKRELKA
;
A
#
# COMPACT_ATOMS: atom_id res chain seq x y z
N MET A 1 7.42 -69.70 -45.17
CA MET A 1 6.11 -69.08 -44.99
C MET A 1 6.31 -67.75 -44.32
N ARG A 2 6.12 -66.64 -45.04
CA ARG A 2 6.25 -65.28 -44.52
C ARG A 2 4.89 -64.78 -44.07
N SER A 3 4.72 -64.45 -42.76
CA SER A 3 3.51 -63.90 -42.23
C SER A 3 3.55 -62.35 -42.40
N THR A 4 2.66 -61.84 -43.23
CA THR A 4 2.45 -60.41 -43.45
C THR A 4 1.50 -59.87 -42.38
N GLN A 5 2.04 -59.17 -41.37
CA GLN A 5 1.21 -58.40 -40.48
C GLN A 5 0.67 -57.17 -41.18
N SER A 6 -0.64 -57.00 -41.18
CA SER A 6 -1.39 -55.95 -41.85
C SER A 6 -1.23 -54.60 -41.09
N ARG A 7 -1.03 -53.51 -41.86
CA ARG A 7 -0.97 -52.10 -41.37
C ARG A 7 -2.17 -51.67 -40.54
N ARG A 8 -3.28 -52.40 -40.56
CA ARG A 8 -4.48 -52.10 -39.76
C ARG A 8 -4.35 -52.50 -38.30
N GLN A 9 -3.51 -53.45 -37.91
CA GLN A 9 -3.31 -53.86 -36.53
C GLN A 9 -2.36 -52.94 -35.75
N PHE A 10 -1.56 -52.14 -36.44
CA PHE A 10 -0.64 -51.16 -35.82
C PHE A 10 -1.37 -49.87 -35.37
N LEU A 11 -2.51 -49.56 -35.98
CA LEU A 11 -3.29 -48.34 -35.65
C LEU A 11 -4.28 -48.52 -34.51
N THR A 12 -4.57 -49.76 -34.06
CA THR A 12 -5.53 -50.03 -32.98
C THR A 12 -4.91 -50.20 -31.58
N MET A 13 -3.57 -50.17 -31.49
CA MET A 13 -2.88 -50.23 -30.19
C MET A 13 -2.38 -48.84 -29.66
N LEU A 14 -2.70 -47.74 -30.33
CA LEU A 14 -2.28 -46.38 -29.95
C LEU A 14 -3.41 -45.54 -29.26
N SER A 15 -4.55 -46.20 -28.95
CA SER A 15 -5.72 -45.48 -28.39
C SER A 15 -6.01 -45.74 -26.91
N LEU A 16 -5.08 -46.29 -26.15
CA LEU A 16 -5.21 -46.55 -24.70
C LEU A 16 -4.00 -46.06 -23.90
N ALA A 17 -3.31 -45.02 -24.39
CA ALA A 17 -2.34 -44.25 -23.57
C ALA A 17 -3.11 -43.13 -22.93
N GLY A 18 -3.26 -43.20 -21.61
CA GLY A 18 -4.05 -42.34 -20.75
C GLY A 18 -3.93 -40.87 -21.02
N VAL A 19 -5.04 -40.18 -20.90
CA VAL A 19 -5.13 -38.73 -20.68
C VAL A 19 -4.48 -38.44 -19.33
N ALA A 20 -3.15 -38.40 -19.29
CA ALA A 20 -2.43 -37.73 -18.22
C ALA A 20 -2.84 -36.27 -18.35
N ARG A 21 -3.68 -35.78 -17.46
CA ARG A 21 -3.86 -34.34 -17.22
C ARG A 21 -2.48 -33.82 -16.95
N LEU A 22 -1.85 -33.23 -17.95
CA LEU A 22 -0.78 -32.25 -17.77
C LEU A 22 -1.42 -31.10 -16.97
N VAL A 23 -1.30 -31.18 -15.64
CA VAL A 23 -1.36 -30.00 -14.82
C VAL A 23 -0.19 -29.15 -15.32
N ALA A 24 -0.49 -28.15 -16.11
CA ALA A 24 0.51 -27.20 -16.58
C ALA A 24 1.10 -26.59 -15.31
N ALA A 25 2.31 -27.00 -14.95
CA ALA A 25 3.11 -26.29 -13.98
C ALA A 25 3.17 -24.83 -14.45
N PRO A 26 2.97 -23.84 -13.58
CA PRO A 26 3.11 -22.45 -13.95
C PRO A 26 4.47 -22.30 -14.61
N ALA A 27 4.50 -21.70 -15.82
CA ALA A 27 5.72 -21.52 -16.59
C ALA A 27 6.70 -20.74 -15.74
N ALA A 28 7.71 -21.42 -15.18
CA ALA A 28 8.83 -20.76 -14.54
C ALA A 28 9.45 -19.85 -15.60
N ARG A 29 9.45 -18.53 -15.35
CA ARG A 29 10.09 -17.57 -16.25
C ARG A 29 11.56 -17.91 -16.29
N ALA A 30 12.08 -18.19 -17.49
CA ALA A 30 13.48 -18.50 -17.71
C ALA A 30 14.34 -17.36 -17.14
N GLY A 31 15.10 -17.63 -16.06
CA GLY A 31 16.04 -16.69 -15.44
C GLY A 31 15.86 -16.43 -13.95
N GLU A 32 14.75 -16.85 -13.33
CA GLU A 32 14.57 -16.73 -11.88
C GLU A 32 14.78 -18.10 -11.22
N GLY A 33 15.54 -18.16 -10.11
CA GLY A 33 15.71 -19.36 -9.32
C GLY A 33 14.38 -19.82 -8.68
N PRO A 34 14.34 -21.02 -8.06
CA PRO A 34 13.17 -21.45 -7.30
C PRO A 34 12.92 -20.52 -6.11
N LEU A 35 11.64 -20.38 -5.70
CA LEU A 35 11.29 -19.64 -4.49
C LEU A 35 12.01 -20.26 -3.27
N GLU A 36 12.61 -19.44 -2.44
CA GLU A 36 13.22 -19.86 -1.17
C GLU A 36 12.15 -20.30 -0.16
N THR A 37 10.91 -19.79 -0.31
CA THR A 37 9.74 -20.14 0.48
C THR A 37 8.47 -20.05 -0.37
N THR A 38 7.53 -20.96 -0.16
CA THR A 38 6.19 -20.94 -0.78
C THR A 38 5.12 -20.39 0.18
N THR A 39 5.52 -19.95 1.37
CA THR A 39 4.64 -19.29 2.35
C THR A 39 4.92 -17.79 2.34
N VAL A 40 3.85 -16.99 2.31
CA VAL A 40 3.91 -15.54 2.49
C VAL A 40 2.76 -15.05 3.37
N ARG A 41 3.08 -14.15 4.31
CA ARG A 41 2.12 -13.53 5.22
C ARG A 41 2.01 -12.04 4.90
N LEU A 42 0.79 -11.59 4.61
CA LEU A 42 0.50 -10.18 4.29
C LEU A 42 -0.28 -9.54 5.43
N GLY A 43 0.30 -8.53 6.06
CA GLY A 43 -0.39 -7.70 7.05
C GLY A 43 -1.29 -6.67 6.35
N TYR A 44 -2.55 -6.54 6.78
CA TYR A 44 -3.50 -5.60 6.20
C TYR A 44 -4.40 -4.93 7.26
N ILE A 45 -5.04 -3.85 6.87
CA ILE A 45 -6.19 -3.27 7.57
C ILE A 45 -7.42 -3.33 6.65
N PRO A 46 -8.64 -3.43 7.18
CA PRO A 46 -9.87 -3.43 6.39
C PRO A 46 -10.17 -2.00 5.88
N ALA A 47 -9.28 -1.46 5.06
CA ALA A 47 -9.37 -0.12 4.48
C ALA A 47 -9.11 -0.18 2.98
N ALA A 48 -9.84 0.66 2.23
CA ALA A 48 -9.77 0.69 0.78
C ALA A 48 -8.38 1.04 0.23
N CYS A 49 -7.55 1.78 0.99
CA CYS A 49 -6.17 2.06 0.58
C CYS A 49 -5.30 0.79 0.50
N ASP A 50 -5.64 -0.29 1.22
CA ASP A 50 -4.95 -1.59 1.15
C ASP A 50 -5.43 -2.46 -0.04
N ALA A 51 -6.25 -1.93 -0.96
CA ALA A 51 -6.79 -2.67 -2.09
C ALA A 51 -5.77 -3.46 -2.91
N PRO A 52 -4.55 -2.95 -3.23
CA PRO A 52 -3.52 -3.75 -3.91
C PRO A 52 -3.13 -5.02 -3.14
N VAL A 53 -3.08 -4.97 -1.81
CA VAL A 53 -2.81 -6.15 -0.97
C VAL A 53 -3.98 -7.13 -1.01
N HIS A 54 -5.21 -6.64 -0.90
CA HIS A 54 -6.41 -7.48 -0.95
C HIS A 54 -6.58 -8.19 -2.31
N ALA A 55 -6.29 -7.48 -3.41
CA ALA A 55 -6.41 -8.01 -4.77
C ALA A 55 -5.29 -9.00 -5.14
N ALA A 56 -4.21 -9.07 -4.35
CA ALA A 56 -3.03 -9.88 -4.68
C ALA A 56 -3.21 -11.39 -4.45
N ALA A 57 -4.23 -11.84 -3.73
CA ALA A 57 -4.32 -13.22 -3.25
C ALA A 57 -4.20 -14.28 -4.36
N ASP A 58 -5.04 -14.20 -5.41
CA ASP A 58 -5.00 -15.18 -6.51
C ASP A 58 -3.73 -15.06 -7.34
N LEU A 59 -3.22 -13.84 -7.48
CA LEU A 59 -1.99 -13.58 -8.22
C LEU A 59 -0.76 -14.20 -7.53
N LEU A 60 -0.73 -14.22 -6.18
CA LEU A 60 0.34 -14.86 -5.40
C LEU A 60 0.37 -16.37 -5.62
N HIS A 61 -0.79 -17.04 -5.68
CA HIS A 61 -0.86 -18.46 -6.02
C HIS A 61 -0.31 -18.70 -7.45
N GLY A 62 -0.61 -17.81 -8.39
CA GLY A 62 -0.07 -17.86 -9.76
C GLY A 62 1.45 -17.65 -9.85
N GLU A 63 2.06 -17.00 -8.86
CA GLU A 63 3.52 -16.80 -8.76
C GLU A 63 4.23 -17.93 -7.97
N GLY A 64 3.49 -18.95 -7.50
CA GLY A 64 4.06 -20.16 -6.90
C GLY A 64 3.94 -20.23 -5.36
N PHE A 65 3.27 -19.28 -4.71
CA PHE A 65 3.00 -19.38 -3.28
C PHE A 65 1.85 -20.35 -3.02
N THR A 66 2.09 -21.37 -2.22
CA THR A 66 1.08 -22.39 -1.85
C THR A 66 0.37 -22.07 -0.54
N ASP A 67 0.97 -21.25 0.31
CA ASP A 67 0.41 -20.82 1.60
C ASP A 67 0.47 -19.28 1.69
N VAL A 68 -0.67 -18.65 1.40
CA VAL A 68 -0.85 -17.18 1.43
C VAL A 68 -1.76 -16.84 2.59
N ARG A 69 -1.24 -16.09 3.57
CA ARG A 69 -1.98 -15.73 4.79
C ARG A 69 -2.19 -14.23 4.87
N PHE A 70 -3.43 -13.81 5.10
CA PHE A 70 -3.78 -12.43 5.39
C PHE A 70 -3.95 -12.25 6.90
N ILE A 71 -3.19 -11.32 7.49
CA ILE A 71 -3.14 -11.08 8.93
C ILE A 71 -3.65 -9.67 9.20
N THR A 72 -4.79 -9.57 9.89
CA THR A 72 -5.32 -8.26 10.31
C THR A 72 -4.36 -7.60 11.27
N ALA A 73 -3.98 -6.36 10.99
CA ALA A 73 -3.06 -5.57 11.80
C ALA A 73 -3.73 -4.31 12.33
N ALA A 74 -3.21 -3.77 13.44
CA ALA A 74 -3.60 -2.45 13.89
C ALA A 74 -3.10 -1.37 12.91
N PRO A 75 -3.84 -0.28 12.67
CA PRO A 75 -3.42 0.77 11.73
C PRO A 75 -2.20 1.57 12.23
N GLY A 76 -1.59 2.34 11.31
CA GLY A 76 -0.52 3.27 11.62
C GLY A 76 0.79 2.60 12.06
N ARG A 77 1.45 3.18 13.06
CA ARG A 77 2.77 2.74 13.52
C ARG A 77 2.77 1.31 14.07
N ALA A 78 1.72 0.89 14.76
CA ALA A 78 1.61 -0.45 15.33
C ALA A 78 1.72 -1.56 14.26
N ARG A 79 1.19 -1.34 13.04
CA ARG A 79 1.34 -2.26 11.91
C ARG A 79 2.81 -2.42 11.50
N ILE A 80 3.54 -1.32 11.46
CA ILE A 80 4.96 -1.35 11.06
C ILE A 80 5.83 -1.99 12.15
N ASP A 81 5.50 -1.77 13.42
CA ASP A 81 6.19 -2.43 14.54
C ASP A 81 5.95 -3.96 14.51
N ALA A 82 4.72 -4.41 14.20
CA ALA A 82 4.38 -5.83 14.02
C ALA A 82 5.14 -6.46 12.83
N LEU A 83 5.25 -5.75 11.70
CA LEU A 83 6.08 -6.15 10.57
C LEU A 83 7.55 -6.32 11.00
N GLY A 84 8.10 -5.35 11.75
CA GLY A 84 9.47 -5.40 12.25
C GLY A 84 9.72 -6.61 13.16
N ARG A 85 8.74 -7.01 13.97
CA ARG A 85 8.80 -8.22 14.80
C ARG A 85 8.61 -9.52 14.01
N GLY A 86 8.31 -9.47 12.70
CA GLY A 86 8.10 -10.63 11.86
C GLY A 86 6.75 -11.34 12.06
N GLU A 87 5.73 -10.63 12.54
CA GLU A 87 4.37 -11.19 12.66
C GLU A 87 3.77 -11.48 11.28
N PHE A 88 4.19 -10.73 10.26
CA PHE A 88 3.94 -10.97 8.84
C PHE A 88 5.15 -10.51 8.01
N ASP A 89 5.15 -10.80 6.71
CA ASP A 89 6.33 -10.64 5.85
C ASP A 89 6.29 -9.34 5.05
N PHE A 90 5.10 -8.93 4.59
CA PHE A 90 4.89 -7.68 3.87
C PHE A 90 3.61 -6.99 4.31
N THR A 91 3.60 -5.69 4.12
CA THR A 91 2.39 -4.84 4.21
C THR A 91 2.58 -3.61 3.34
N MET A 92 1.49 -2.88 3.10
CA MET A 92 1.61 -1.51 2.61
C MET A 92 1.24 -0.53 3.73
N SER A 93 1.82 0.66 3.72
CA SER A 93 1.55 1.69 4.72
C SER A 93 1.99 3.06 4.22
N PHE A 94 1.66 4.09 4.99
CA PHE A 94 2.02 5.47 4.68
C PHE A 94 3.54 5.68 4.72
N ALA A 95 4.08 6.37 3.72
CA ALA A 95 5.50 6.65 3.58
C ALA A 95 6.08 7.33 4.83
N VAL A 96 5.41 8.35 5.37
CA VAL A 96 5.86 9.05 6.59
C VAL A 96 5.95 8.14 7.81
N THR A 97 5.03 7.16 7.95
CA THR A 97 5.05 6.18 9.04
C THR A 97 6.22 5.22 8.91
N GLN A 98 6.49 4.75 7.68
CA GLN A 98 7.62 3.85 7.40
C GLN A 98 8.96 4.55 7.66
N ILE A 99 9.12 5.80 7.21
CA ILE A 99 10.32 6.60 7.41
C ILE A 99 10.57 6.85 8.90
N SER A 100 9.53 7.20 9.66
CA SER A 100 9.64 7.37 11.12
C SER A 100 9.97 6.06 11.86
N ALA A 101 9.56 4.91 11.30
CA ALA A 101 9.92 3.62 11.83
C ALA A 101 11.38 3.26 11.55
N LEU A 102 11.88 3.59 10.35
CA LEU A 102 13.29 3.41 10.00
C LEU A 102 14.20 4.28 10.87
N ASP A 103 13.82 5.53 11.16
CA ASP A 103 14.55 6.40 12.09
C ASP A 103 14.63 5.82 13.52
N ALA A 104 13.63 5.03 13.91
CA ALA A 104 13.59 4.30 15.17
C ALA A 104 14.20 2.88 15.09
N ASP A 105 15.01 2.61 14.05
CA ASP A 105 15.72 1.34 13.82
C ASP A 105 14.81 0.10 13.72
N ILE A 106 13.52 0.25 13.40
CA ILE A 106 12.62 -0.88 13.15
C ILE A 106 13.11 -1.65 11.90
N PRO A 107 13.29 -2.99 11.98
CA PRO A 107 13.91 -3.78 10.91
C PRO A 107 12.95 -4.06 9.74
N ILE A 108 12.65 -3.03 8.97
CA ILE A 108 11.83 -3.06 7.76
C ILE A 108 12.64 -2.63 6.54
N THR A 109 12.13 -2.92 5.33
CA THR A 109 12.71 -2.50 4.06
C THR A 109 11.61 -2.06 3.11
N ILE A 110 11.65 -0.83 2.63
CA ILE A 110 10.73 -0.30 1.62
C ILE A 110 11.18 -0.81 0.25
N VAL A 111 10.26 -1.39 -0.53
CA VAL A 111 10.60 -2.09 -1.78
C VAL A 111 9.87 -1.55 -3.02
N ALA A 112 8.75 -0.85 -2.87
CA ALA A 112 8.04 -0.20 -3.98
C ALA A 112 7.13 0.93 -3.50
N GLY A 113 6.84 1.90 -4.38
CA GLY A 113 5.72 2.83 -4.23
C GLY A 113 4.49 2.29 -4.94
N LEU A 114 3.28 2.56 -4.45
CA LEU A 114 2.04 2.00 -5.01
C LEU A 114 1.10 3.08 -5.52
N HIS A 115 0.61 3.97 -4.64
CA HIS A 115 -0.29 5.05 -5.03
C HIS A 115 -0.01 6.34 -4.25
N ALA A 116 -0.37 7.46 -4.85
CA ALA A 116 -0.42 8.78 -4.21
C ALA A 116 -1.79 9.02 -3.56
N GLY A 117 -1.98 10.19 -2.95
CA GLY A 117 -3.27 10.59 -2.39
C GLY A 117 -3.55 10.02 -1.01
N CYS A 118 -4.78 9.63 -0.73
CA CYS A 118 -5.37 9.14 0.51
C CYS A 118 -5.85 10.20 1.48
N PHE A 119 -5.13 11.28 1.71
CA PHE A 119 -5.50 12.22 2.76
C PHE A 119 -6.21 13.46 2.23
N GLU A 120 -7.22 13.86 2.96
CA GLU A 120 -7.91 15.13 2.75
C GLU A 120 -8.02 15.89 4.07
N LEU A 121 -7.65 17.17 4.03
CA LEU A 121 -7.82 18.08 5.15
C LEU A 121 -9.12 18.85 4.98
N PHE A 122 -10.08 18.53 5.84
CA PHE A 122 -11.35 19.24 5.93
C PHE A 122 -11.25 20.40 6.90
N ALA A 123 -11.92 21.49 6.58
CA ALA A 123 -11.99 22.69 7.39
C ALA A 123 -13.43 23.15 7.61
N GLY A 124 -13.73 23.57 8.84
CA GLY A 124 -14.96 24.19 9.24
C GLY A 124 -15.02 25.70 8.90
N ALA A 125 -16.07 26.35 9.36
CA ALA A 125 -16.21 27.80 9.21
C ALA A 125 -15.04 28.55 9.86
N GLY A 126 -14.47 29.54 9.14
CA GLY A 126 -13.39 30.37 9.66
C GLY A 126 -11.97 29.84 9.42
N VAL A 127 -11.79 28.61 8.89
CA VAL A 127 -10.49 28.07 8.45
C VAL A 127 -10.47 28.04 6.93
N ARG A 128 -9.65 28.85 6.27
CA ARG A 128 -9.57 28.98 4.81
C ARG A 128 -8.39 28.23 4.22
N GLY A 129 -7.35 27.99 4.99
CA GLY A 129 -6.14 27.32 4.58
C GLY A 129 -5.35 26.82 5.79
N ILE A 130 -4.21 26.15 5.53
CA ILE A 130 -3.37 25.56 6.59
C ILE A 130 -2.85 26.61 7.56
N THR A 131 -2.56 27.84 7.10
CA THR A 131 -2.10 28.94 7.96
C THR A 131 -3.10 29.33 9.05
N ASP A 132 -4.38 29.15 8.80
CA ASP A 132 -5.45 29.46 9.76
C ASP A 132 -5.57 28.41 10.87
N LEU A 133 -4.80 27.32 10.81
CA LEU A 133 -4.82 26.26 11.85
C LEU A 133 -4.10 26.65 13.14
N LYS A 134 -3.41 27.79 13.19
CA LYS A 134 -2.76 28.27 14.42
C LYS A 134 -3.79 28.44 15.54
N GLY A 135 -3.57 27.73 16.67
CA GLY A 135 -4.47 27.75 17.83
C GLY A 135 -5.83 27.07 17.59
N LYS A 136 -5.97 26.33 16.48
CA LYS A 136 -7.20 25.61 16.13
C LYS A 136 -7.16 24.18 16.62
N ARG A 137 -8.34 23.67 16.95
CA ARG A 137 -8.54 22.26 17.34
C ARG A 137 -8.63 21.40 16.09
N VAL A 138 -7.66 20.50 15.91
CA VAL A 138 -7.55 19.66 14.71
C VAL A 138 -7.57 18.17 15.08
N GLY A 139 -8.51 17.46 14.51
CA GLY A 139 -8.63 16.01 14.63
C GLY A 139 -7.89 15.27 13.53
N LEU A 140 -7.50 14.02 13.81
CA LEU A 140 -6.79 13.15 12.89
C LEU A 140 -7.47 11.78 12.84
N ALA A 141 -7.62 11.21 11.65
CA ALA A 141 -8.02 9.82 11.47
C ALA A 141 -6.94 8.85 11.99
N LEU A 142 -5.67 9.23 11.84
CA LEU A 142 -4.51 8.46 12.28
C LEU A 142 -3.52 9.34 13.05
N SER A 143 -2.97 8.79 14.11
CA SER A 143 -1.88 9.38 14.90
C SER A 143 -0.56 8.61 14.64
N PRO A 144 0.60 9.24 14.66
CA PRO A 144 0.90 10.64 14.98
C PRO A 144 0.61 11.62 13.83
N PRO A 145 0.55 12.93 14.11
CA PRO A 145 0.17 13.98 13.15
C PRO A 145 1.26 14.31 12.11
N ALA A 146 2.20 13.40 11.84
CA ALA A 146 3.39 13.68 11.06
C ALA A 146 3.10 14.33 9.69
N LEU A 147 2.13 13.82 8.93
CA LEU A 147 1.80 14.40 7.62
C LEU A 147 1.26 15.82 7.75
N LEU A 148 0.36 16.08 8.71
CA LEU A 148 -0.17 17.44 8.89
C LEU A 148 0.87 18.40 9.50
N ALA A 149 1.81 17.89 10.29
CA ALA A 149 2.97 18.68 10.72
C ALA A 149 3.83 19.13 9.52
N LEU A 150 4.03 18.28 8.51
CA LEU A 150 4.71 18.65 7.27
C LEU A 150 3.89 19.65 6.46
N MET A 151 2.57 19.50 6.40
CA MET A 151 1.68 20.45 5.74
C MET A 151 1.75 21.83 6.42
N ALA A 152 1.72 21.89 7.74
CA ALA A 152 1.87 23.12 8.51
C ALA A 152 3.23 23.79 8.23
N ALA A 153 4.31 23.04 8.29
CA ALA A 153 5.66 23.55 8.02
C ALA A 153 5.82 24.10 6.59
N SER A 154 5.13 23.50 5.60
CA SER A 154 5.19 23.97 4.21
C SER A 154 4.66 25.40 3.99
N VAL A 155 3.87 25.89 4.94
CA VAL A 155 3.33 27.27 4.95
C VAL A 155 3.91 28.13 6.09
N GLY A 156 4.98 27.66 6.75
CA GLY A 156 5.66 28.37 7.82
C GLY A 156 4.95 28.34 9.18
N LEU A 157 3.97 27.44 9.37
CA LEU A 157 3.29 27.24 10.64
C LEU A 157 4.00 26.14 11.45
N ASP A 158 4.37 26.43 12.70
CA ASP A 158 4.86 25.40 13.62
C ASP A 158 3.68 24.49 14.02
N HIS A 159 3.83 23.19 13.79
CA HIS A 159 2.82 22.20 14.15
C HIS A 159 2.51 22.17 15.66
N LYS A 160 3.40 22.68 16.52
CA LYS A 160 3.18 22.85 17.96
C LYS A 160 2.16 23.93 18.29
N ASP A 161 1.91 24.84 17.35
CA ASP A 161 0.89 25.88 17.48
C ASP A 161 -0.53 25.36 17.16
N ILE A 162 -0.68 24.08 16.80
CA ILE A 162 -1.97 23.43 16.52
C ILE A 162 -2.41 22.65 17.77
N ASP A 163 -3.69 22.80 18.14
CA ASP A 163 -4.29 22.04 19.26
C ASP A 163 -4.79 20.68 18.74
N TRP A 164 -3.99 19.65 18.99
CA TRP A 164 -4.27 18.29 18.51
C TRP A 164 -5.35 17.60 19.34
N VAL A 165 -6.43 17.15 18.70
CA VAL A 165 -7.46 16.32 19.35
C VAL A 165 -7.06 14.86 19.20
N ALA A 166 -6.47 14.30 20.27
CA ALA A 166 -5.88 12.96 20.29
C ALA A 166 -6.51 12.01 21.31
N ASP A 167 -7.72 12.31 21.82
CA ASP A 167 -8.41 11.41 22.76
C ASP A 167 -8.86 10.12 22.02
N PRO A 168 -8.34 8.94 22.38
CA PRO A 168 -8.68 7.69 21.71
C PRO A 168 -10.13 7.23 21.95
N LYS A 169 -10.85 7.84 22.88
CA LYS A 169 -12.27 7.58 23.15
C LYS A 169 -13.21 8.39 22.26
N LEU A 170 -12.66 9.40 21.59
CA LEU A 170 -13.42 10.27 20.71
C LEU A 170 -13.22 9.83 19.26
N ARG A 171 -14.25 9.99 18.46
CA ARG A 171 -14.14 9.85 17.01
C ARG A 171 -13.97 11.25 16.41
N PRO A 172 -12.75 11.66 16.02
CA PRO A 172 -12.50 13.05 15.60
C PRO A 172 -13.36 13.49 14.42
N LEU A 173 -13.75 12.57 13.54
CA LEU A 173 -14.67 12.82 12.43
C LEU A 173 -16.03 13.35 12.94
N ASP A 174 -16.61 12.71 13.97
CA ASP A 174 -17.91 13.14 14.53
C ASP A 174 -17.78 14.49 15.24
N LEU A 175 -16.67 14.73 15.94
CA LEU A 175 -16.40 16.05 16.52
C LEU A 175 -16.33 17.14 15.46
N PHE A 176 -15.73 16.83 14.29
CA PHE A 176 -15.67 17.77 13.18
C PHE A 176 -17.06 17.99 12.56
N ALA A 177 -17.80 16.92 12.28
CA ALA A 177 -19.13 17.00 11.70
C ALA A 177 -20.11 17.78 12.61
N ASP A 178 -19.94 17.68 13.94
CA ASP A 178 -20.71 18.42 14.95
C ASP A 178 -20.21 19.87 15.16
N GLY A 179 -19.15 20.32 14.47
CA GLY A 179 -18.55 21.64 14.63
C GLY A 179 -17.81 21.83 15.97
N LYS A 180 -17.43 20.76 16.66
CA LYS A 180 -16.72 20.79 17.95
C LYS A 180 -15.20 20.96 17.80
N ILE A 181 -14.67 20.74 16.60
CA ILE A 181 -13.29 21.00 16.20
C ILE A 181 -13.25 21.74 14.86
N ASP A 182 -12.16 22.46 14.61
CA ASP A 182 -12.05 23.40 13.50
C ASP A 182 -11.64 22.75 12.16
N ALA A 183 -10.86 21.66 12.24
CA ALA A 183 -10.40 20.94 11.05
C ALA A 183 -10.20 19.44 11.36
N PHE A 184 -10.15 18.63 10.30
CA PHE A 184 -9.97 17.19 10.39
C PHE A 184 -9.16 16.67 9.21
N LEU A 185 -8.05 15.97 9.48
CA LEU A 185 -7.29 15.25 8.46
C LEU A 185 -7.78 13.81 8.42
N GLY A 186 -8.57 13.50 7.38
CA GLY A 186 -9.14 12.18 7.15
C GLY A 186 -8.39 11.39 6.08
N PHE A 187 -8.53 10.07 6.13
CA PHE A 187 -8.22 9.16 5.04
C PHE A 187 -9.41 8.21 4.83
N PRO A 188 -9.54 7.58 3.64
CA PRO A 188 -10.74 6.78 3.34
C PRO A 188 -11.05 5.72 4.41
N PRO A 189 -12.34 5.60 4.83
CA PRO A 189 -13.54 6.18 4.18
C PRO A 189 -14.02 7.54 4.75
N GLU A 190 -13.32 8.17 5.71
CA GLU A 190 -13.80 9.37 6.39
C GLU A 190 -14.08 10.55 5.45
N PRO A 191 -13.28 10.85 4.40
CA PRO A 191 -13.59 11.90 3.44
C PRO A 191 -14.94 11.69 2.77
N GLN A 192 -15.27 10.46 2.38
CA GLN A 192 -16.56 10.13 1.74
C GLN A 192 -17.71 10.30 2.73
N GLU A 193 -17.51 9.93 3.99
CA GLU A 193 -18.52 10.12 5.05
C GLU A 193 -18.78 11.60 5.33
N LEU A 194 -17.75 12.44 5.40
CA LEU A 194 -17.90 13.89 5.60
C LEU A 194 -18.62 14.56 4.41
N ARG A 195 -18.32 14.14 3.17
CA ARG A 195 -19.05 14.62 1.99
C ARG A 195 -20.53 14.24 2.05
N ALA A 196 -20.85 13.00 2.43
CA ALA A 196 -22.23 12.54 2.58
C ALA A 196 -22.99 13.31 3.65
N ARG A 197 -22.29 13.79 4.69
CA ARG A 197 -22.86 14.63 5.76
C ARG A 197 -22.85 16.13 5.41
N HIS A 198 -22.32 16.53 4.25
CA HIS A 198 -22.09 17.94 3.88
C HIS A 198 -21.32 18.73 4.95
N ALA A 199 -20.39 18.07 5.64
CA ALA A 199 -19.63 18.62 6.75
C ALA A 199 -18.30 19.25 6.27
N GLY A 200 -18.18 20.56 6.47
CA GLY A 200 -16.96 21.29 6.13
C GLY A 200 -16.66 21.39 4.63
N ARG A 201 -15.43 21.77 4.31
CA ARG A 201 -14.88 21.81 2.95
C ARG A 201 -13.45 21.30 2.92
N VAL A 202 -13.04 20.69 1.84
CA VAL A 202 -11.66 20.28 1.61
C VAL A 202 -10.80 21.50 1.34
N ILE A 203 -9.69 21.65 2.07
CA ILE A 203 -8.68 22.69 1.88
C ILE A 203 -7.34 22.15 1.40
N VAL A 204 -7.10 20.83 1.55
CA VAL A 204 -5.99 20.10 0.94
C VAL A 204 -6.49 18.71 0.54
N ASN A 205 -6.19 18.32 -0.69
CA ASN A 205 -6.36 16.96 -1.18
C ASN A 205 -5.01 16.43 -1.68
N THR A 206 -4.44 15.45 -1.00
CA THR A 206 -3.11 14.94 -1.32
C THR A 206 -3.02 14.18 -2.65
N ALA A 207 -4.16 13.82 -3.25
CA ALA A 207 -4.19 13.24 -4.59
C ALA A 207 -4.06 14.31 -5.71
N LEU A 208 -4.40 15.57 -5.41
CA LEU A 208 -4.51 16.65 -6.39
C LEU A 208 -3.50 17.78 -6.14
N ASP A 209 -3.26 18.13 -4.88
CA ASP A 209 -2.52 19.33 -4.50
C ASP A 209 -1.01 19.08 -4.39
N HIS A 210 -0.23 19.97 -5.01
CA HIS A 210 1.23 20.01 -4.85
C HIS A 210 1.64 20.46 -3.44
N PRO A 211 2.77 19.94 -2.92
CA PRO A 211 3.65 18.93 -3.53
C PRO A 211 3.17 17.48 -3.34
N TRP A 212 2.13 17.25 -2.53
CA TRP A 212 1.70 15.95 -2.03
C TRP A 212 1.35 14.97 -3.15
N SER A 213 0.68 15.47 -4.20
CA SER A 213 0.24 14.67 -5.34
C SER A 213 1.38 14.15 -6.24
N GLN A 214 2.62 14.56 -5.99
CA GLN A 214 3.80 14.13 -6.74
C GLN A 214 4.56 12.98 -6.07
N TYR A 215 4.14 12.56 -4.88
CA TYR A 215 4.81 11.55 -4.07
C TYR A 215 3.85 10.44 -3.66
N PHE A 216 4.39 9.24 -3.48
CA PHE A 216 3.59 8.14 -2.97
C PHE A 216 3.10 8.43 -1.55
N CYS A 217 1.80 8.27 -1.34
CA CYS A 217 1.23 8.18 -0.01
C CYS A 217 1.57 6.83 0.60
N CYS A 218 1.26 5.75 -0.13
CA CYS A 218 1.43 4.38 0.33
C CYS A 218 2.51 3.63 -0.45
N MET A 219 3.35 2.93 0.30
CA MET A 219 4.46 2.16 -0.23
C MET A 219 4.42 0.72 0.32
N LEU A 220 4.89 -0.22 -0.49
CA LEU A 220 5.10 -1.61 -0.07
C LEU A 220 6.36 -1.72 0.77
N VAL A 221 6.25 -2.39 1.89
CA VAL A 221 7.33 -2.59 2.86
C VAL A 221 7.36 -4.04 3.32
N GLY A 222 8.55 -4.63 3.41
CA GLY A 222 8.78 -5.98 3.89
C GLY A 222 9.56 -6.03 5.21
N ASN A 223 9.41 -7.12 5.94
CA ASN A 223 10.30 -7.44 7.04
C ASN A 223 11.73 -7.60 6.49
N ARG A 224 12.71 -6.89 7.08
CA ARG A 224 14.09 -6.83 6.57
C ARG A 224 14.75 -8.21 6.47
N GLU A 225 14.49 -9.06 7.44
CA GLU A 225 15.07 -10.41 7.46
C GLU A 225 14.48 -11.28 6.35
N PHE A 226 13.15 -11.21 6.14
CA PHE A 226 12.49 -11.92 5.06
C PHE A 226 13.03 -11.48 3.69
N VAL A 227 13.08 -10.18 3.43
CA VAL A 227 13.58 -9.60 2.17
C VAL A 227 15.03 -10.04 1.90
N ARG A 228 15.87 -10.04 2.93
CA ARG A 228 17.28 -10.45 2.81
C ARG A 228 17.44 -11.95 2.55
N LYS A 229 16.64 -12.79 3.21
CA LYS A 229 16.76 -14.27 3.13
C LYS A 229 16.07 -14.86 1.91
N ASN A 230 15.04 -14.18 1.39
CA ASN A 230 14.17 -14.70 0.34
C ASN A 230 14.05 -13.71 -0.84
N PRO A 231 15.15 -13.40 -1.56
CA PRO A 231 15.13 -12.40 -2.62
C PRO A 231 14.26 -12.79 -3.83
N VAL A 232 14.19 -14.08 -4.21
CA VAL A 232 13.31 -14.52 -5.30
C VAL A 232 11.85 -14.40 -4.89
N ALA A 233 11.49 -14.91 -3.71
CA ALA A 233 10.13 -14.77 -3.17
C ALA A 233 9.74 -13.30 -3.00
N THR A 234 10.66 -12.44 -2.53
CA THR A 234 10.43 -10.99 -2.44
C THR A 234 10.11 -10.38 -3.80
N LYS A 235 10.86 -10.71 -4.84
CA LYS A 235 10.60 -10.21 -6.20
C LYS A 235 9.23 -10.65 -6.71
N HIS A 236 8.82 -11.89 -6.45
CA HIS A 236 7.49 -12.39 -6.81
C HIS A 236 6.37 -11.67 -6.06
N VAL A 237 6.55 -11.40 -4.75
CA VAL A 237 5.58 -10.59 -3.99
C VAL A 237 5.48 -9.17 -4.55
N VAL A 238 6.60 -8.50 -4.79
CA VAL A 238 6.61 -7.14 -5.35
C VAL A 238 5.93 -7.14 -6.73
N ARG A 239 6.25 -8.08 -7.61
CA ARG A 239 5.60 -8.25 -8.92
C ARG A 239 4.09 -8.39 -8.80
N THR A 240 3.64 -9.23 -7.87
CA THR A 240 2.21 -9.47 -7.63
C THR A 240 1.49 -8.22 -7.15
N ILE A 241 2.06 -7.53 -6.16
CA ILE A 241 1.45 -6.30 -5.63
C ILE A 241 1.42 -5.19 -6.69
N LEU A 242 2.45 -5.06 -7.53
CA LEU A 242 2.44 -4.09 -8.64
C LEU A 242 1.37 -4.43 -9.68
N LYS A 243 1.20 -5.71 -10.05
CA LYS A 243 0.10 -6.13 -10.93
C LYS A 243 -1.28 -5.88 -10.30
N ALA A 244 -1.42 -6.15 -9.00
CA ALA A 244 -2.65 -5.85 -8.28
C ALA A 244 -2.93 -4.34 -8.22
N THR A 245 -1.88 -3.52 -8.14
CA THR A 245 -1.98 -2.06 -8.24
C THR A 245 -2.47 -1.62 -9.62
N ASP A 246 -1.99 -2.26 -10.69
CA ASP A 246 -2.50 -2.02 -12.04
C ASP A 246 -3.98 -2.40 -12.19
N LEU A 247 -4.42 -3.50 -11.56
CA LEU A 247 -5.83 -3.88 -11.56
C LEU A 247 -6.71 -2.88 -10.80
N CYS A 248 -6.20 -2.30 -9.71
CA CYS A 248 -6.92 -1.24 -9.00
C CYS A 248 -7.19 -0.02 -9.89
N ASP A 249 -6.26 0.31 -10.79
CA ASP A 249 -6.39 1.43 -11.74
C ASP A 249 -7.28 1.08 -12.94
N SER A 250 -7.04 -0.09 -13.56
CA SER A 250 -7.66 -0.47 -14.84
C SER A 250 -9.02 -1.16 -14.71
N GLU A 251 -9.27 -1.86 -13.58
CA GLU A 251 -10.47 -2.69 -13.36
C GLU A 251 -11.06 -2.43 -11.95
N PRO A 252 -11.30 -1.17 -11.53
CA PRO A 252 -11.69 -0.84 -10.16
C PRO A 252 -13.01 -1.51 -9.72
N GLU A 253 -13.98 -1.69 -10.63
CA GLU A 253 -15.24 -2.39 -10.35
C GLU A 253 -15.00 -3.85 -9.98
N ARG A 254 -14.15 -4.54 -10.73
CA ARG A 254 -13.79 -5.93 -10.47
C ARG A 254 -13.04 -6.07 -9.14
N VAL A 255 -12.09 -5.18 -8.88
CA VAL A 255 -11.32 -5.17 -7.63
C VAL A 255 -12.24 -4.93 -6.44
N ALA A 256 -13.16 -3.96 -6.54
CA ALA A 256 -14.13 -3.69 -5.47
C ALA A 256 -14.99 -4.92 -5.15
N SER A 257 -15.48 -5.63 -6.17
CA SER A 257 -16.26 -6.87 -5.98
C SER A 257 -15.43 -7.94 -5.28
N VAL A 258 -14.22 -8.21 -5.75
CA VAL A 258 -13.31 -9.21 -5.16
C VAL A 258 -13.00 -8.92 -3.68
N ILE A 259 -12.80 -7.67 -3.33
CA ILE A 259 -12.51 -7.25 -1.96
C ILE A 259 -13.70 -7.49 -1.04
N VAL A 260 -14.92 -7.19 -1.50
CA VAL A 260 -16.17 -7.44 -0.74
C VAL A 260 -16.45 -8.93 -0.63
N ASP A 261 -16.36 -9.68 -1.72
CA ASP A 261 -16.62 -11.14 -1.76
C ASP A 261 -15.68 -11.91 -0.81
N ARG A 262 -14.49 -11.37 -0.55
CA ARG A 262 -13.52 -11.93 0.40
C ARG A 262 -13.65 -11.41 1.83
N GLY A 263 -14.61 -10.55 2.09
CA GLY A 263 -14.87 -10.00 3.42
C GLY A 263 -13.85 -8.98 3.91
N PHE A 264 -13.05 -8.37 3.01
CA PHE A 264 -12.13 -7.29 3.37
C PHE A 264 -12.82 -5.92 3.48
N ALA A 265 -14.03 -5.78 2.92
CA ALA A 265 -14.90 -4.62 3.07
C ALA A 265 -16.37 -5.04 3.04
N ASP A 266 -17.23 -4.27 3.72
CA ASP A 266 -18.66 -4.60 3.84
C ASP A 266 -19.48 -4.13 2.62
N ARG A 267 -19.02 -3.13 1.87
CA ARG A 267 -19.77 -2.49 0.78
C ARG A 267 -18.86 -2.10 -0.39
N SER A 268 -19.36 -2.32 -1.61
CA SER A 268 -18.63 -2.03 -2.85
C SER A 268 -18.63 -0.54 -3.24
N ASP A 269 -19.74 0.20 -3.04
CA ASP A 269 -19.87 1.55 -3.59
C ASP A 269 -18.88 2.57 -3.03
N PRO A 270 -18.69 2.71 -1.69
CA PRO A 270 -17.66 3.59 -1.16
C PRO A 270 -16.24 3.15 -1.57
N LEU A 271 -16.00 1.84 -1.62
CA LEU A 271 -14.73 1.26 -2.03
C LEU A 271 -14.41 1.59 -3.49
N LEU A 272 -15.38 1.42 -4.39
CA LEU A 272 -15.22 1.73 -5.81
C LEU A 272 -14.86 3.22 -6.03
N GLN A 273 -15.52 4.12 -5.30
CA GLN A 273 -15.21 5.55 -5.41
C GLN A 273 -13.76 5.82 -4.95
N ILE A 274 -13.33 5.21 -3.85
CA ILE A 274 -11.96 5.37 -3.34
C ILE A 274 -10.93 4.81 -4.33
N LEU A 275 -11.20 3.66 -4.96
CA LEU A 275 -10.33 3.09 -5.99
C LEU A 275 -10.17 4.04 -7.18
N LYS A 276 -11.26 4.70 -7.60
CA LYS A 276 -11.24 5.67 -8.70
C LYS A 276 -10.55 6.99 -8.33
N ASP A 277 -10.61 7.38 -7.08
CA ASP A 277 -10.01 8.63 -6.58
C ASP A 277 -8.50 8.51 -6.34
N ASN A 278 -7.98 7.30 -6.13
CA ASN A 278 -6.57 7.06 -5.82
C ASN A 278 -5.70 6.99 -7.09
N PRO A 279 -4.65 7.82 -7.21
CA PRO A 279 -3.72 7.76 -8.34
C PRO A 279 -2.72 6.60 -8.19
N TYR A 280 -2.89 5.55 -8.96
CA TYR A 280 -1.99 4.38 -8.99
C TYR A 280 -0.82 4.62 -9.96
N LYS A 281 0.24 5.33 -9.49
CA LYS A 281 1.33 5.88 -10.31
C LYS A 281 2.68 5.19 -10.12
N TRP A 282 2.71 3.90 -9.79
CA TRP A 282 3.95 3.19 -9.46
C TRP A 282 4.98 3.20 -10.61
N ARG A 283 4.54 3.32 -11.87
CA ARG A 283 5.43 3.42 -13.04
C ARG A 283 6.00 4.81 -13.20
N GLU A 284 5.19 5.82 -12.95
CA GLU A 284 5.49 7.22 -13.28
C GLU A 284 6.35 7.89 -12.21
N TYR A 285 6.08 7.58 -10.93
CA TYR A 285 6.76 8.25 -9.82
C TYR A 285 8.02 7.49 -9.40
N ASN A 286 9.00 8.26 -8.93
CA ASN A 286 10.21 7.71 -8.35
C ASN A 286 9.99 7.42 -6.86
N ALA A 287 10.12 6.14 -6.47
CA ALA A 287 9.93 5.72 -5.09
C ALA A 287 11.01 6.29 -4.16
N GLU A 288 12.25 6.40 -4.61
CA GLU A 288 13.34 6.97 -3.82
C GLU A 288 13.13 8.46 -3.57
N ASP A 289 12.63 9.22 -4.56
CA ASP A 289 12.34 10.64 -4.40
C ASP A 289 11.25 10.87 -3.36
N THR A 290 10.27 9.96 -3.26
CA THR A 290 9.26 9.99 -2.18
C THR A 290 9.92 9.85 -0.81
N VAL A 291 10.79 8.84 -0.62
CA VAL A 291 11.49 8.62 0.64
C VAL A 291 12.39 9.84 0.96
N ARG A 292 13.11 10.33 -0.02
CA ARG A 292 13.97 11.52 0.10
C ARG A 292 13.19 12.76 0.53
N PHE A 293 12.07 13.04 -0.15
CA PHE A 293 11.22 14.19 0.14
C PHE A 293 10.69 14.14 1.58
N TYR A 294 10.02 13.05 1.96
CA TYR A 294 9.43 12.96 3.29
C TYR A 294 10.49 12.89 4.40
N ALA A 295 11.59 12.17 4.20
CA ALA A 295 12.67 12.11 5.19
C ALA A 295 13.30 13.51 5.42
N LEU A 296 13.54 14.29 4.35
CA LEU A 296 14.03 15.65 4.47
C LEU A 296 13.06 16.53 5.28
N ARG A 297 11.77 16.52 4.91
CA ARG A 297 10.76 17.34 5.59
C ARG A 297 10.57 16.92 7.05
N LEU A 298 10.55 15.62 7.36
CA LEU A 298 10.46 15.12 8.73
C LEU A 298 11.69 15.54 9.57
N GLN A 299 12.89 15.53 8.98
CA GLN A 299 14.10 15.98 9.65
C GLN A 299 14.08 17.50 9.92
N GLU A 300 13.66 18.29 8.93
CA GLU A 300 13.56 19.76 9.06
C GLU A 300 12.61 20.18 10.19
N VAL A 301 11.51 19.46 10.40
CA VAL A 301 10.56 19.74 11.50
C VAL A 301 10.94 19.02 12.81
N GLY A 302 12.06 18.31 12.84
CA GLY A 302 12.56 17.64 14.05
C GLY A 302 11.80 16.39 14.46
N LEU A 303 11.01 15.78 13.55
CA LEU A 303 10.26 14.56 13.81
C LEU A 303 11.09 13.27 13.62
N ILE A 304 12.22 13.36 12.91
CA ILE A 304 13.23 12.31 12.81
C ILE A 304 14.62 12.92 12.99
N LYS A 305 15.61 12.08 13.31
CA LYS A 305 17.01 12.46 13.49
C LYS A 305 17.89 12.05 12.32
N SER A 306 17.57 10.93 11.67
CA SER A 306 18.33 10.39 10.56
C SER A 306 18.25 11.27 9.32
N THR A 307 19.36 11.36 8.59
CA THR A 307 19.38 12.05 7.29
C THR A 307 18.61 11.24 6.24
N PRO A 308 18.09 11.90 5.18
CA PRO A 308 17.47 11.20 4.06
C PRO A 308 18.37 10.12 3.44
N GLN A 309 19.67 10.39 3.35
CA GLN A 309 20.67 9.45 2.81
C GLN A 309 20.75 8.18 3.66
N LYS A 310 20.78 8.31 5.00
CA LYS A 310 20.78 7.17 5.90
C LYS A 310 19.49 6.35 5.77
N ILE A 311 18.33 7.00 5.78
CA ILE A 311 17.02 6.33 5.62
C ILE A 311 16.98 5.54 4.31
N ILE A 312 17.45 6.13 3.19
CA ILE A 312 17.47 5.46 1.89
C ILE A 312 18.44 4.29 1.90
N ALA A 313 19.68 4.50 2.35
CA ALA A 313 20.72 3.48 2.32
C ALA A 313 20.38 2.26 3.17
N ASP A 314 19.83 2.48 4.37
CA ASP A 314 19.59 1.41 5.35
C ASP A 314 18.17 0.83 5.27
N GLY A 315 17.22 1.59 4.70
CA GLY A 315 15.78 1.30 4.78
C GLY A 315 15.10 0.96 3.46
N THR A 316 15.82 0.97 2.32
CA THR A 316 15.20 0.71 1.02
C THR A 316 15.96 -0.33 0.21
N ASP A 317 15.23 -1.05 -0.67
CA ASP A 317 15.82 -1.95 -1.65
C ASP A 317 15.07 -1.85 -2.98
N TRP A 318 15.59 -1.04 -3.87
CA TRP A 318 14.97 -0.77 -5.16
C TRP A 318 15.32 -1.79 -6.26
N ARG A 319 16.17 -2.81 -5.97
CA ARG A 319 16.57 -3.80 -6.98
C ARG A 319 15.35 -4.46 -7.61
N PHE A 320 14.42 -4.92 -6.79
CA PHE A 320 13.20 -5.59 -7.24
C PHE A 320 12.33 -4.68 -8.12
N LEU A 321 12.08 -3.46 -7.67
CA LEU A 321 11.29 -2.49 -8.43
C LEU A 321 11.94 -2.15 -9.77
N ASN A 322 13.27 -1.90 -9.77
CA ASN A 322 14.00 -1.53 -10.98
C ASN A 322 14.06 -2.66 -12.01
N GLU A 323 14.17 -3.91 -11.57
CA GLU A 323 14.08 -5.07 -12.46
C GLU A 323 12.67 -5.20 -13.03
N LEU A 324 11.64 -5.10 -12.19
CA LEU A 324 10.24 -5.23 -12.59
C LEU A 324 9.77 -4.11 -13.51
N LYS A 325 10.26 -2.87 -13.34
CA LYS A 325 10.01 -1.79 -14.30
C LYS A 325 10.51 -2.16 -15.70
N ARG A 326 11.69 -2.78 -15.82
CA ARG A 326 12.22 -3.26 -17.10
C ARG A 326 11.42 -4.44 -17.66
N GLU A 327 11.04 -5.41 -16.83
CA GLU A 327 10.29 -6.60 -17.23
C GLU A 327 8.85 -6.29 -17.66
N LEU A 328 8.18 -5.39 -16.93
CA LEU A 328 6.79 -5.00 -17.17
C LEU A 328 6.67 -3.82 -18.15
N LYS A 329 7.78 -3.44 -18.81
CA LYS A 329 7.84 -2.36 -19.80
C LYS A 329 7.26 -1.04 -19.27
N ALA A 330 7.59 -0.71 -18.05
CA ALA A 330 7.16 0.50 -17.37
C ALA A 330 8.11 1.67 -17.67
#